data_baf17f8840b20963bfa9dea84a93d1b1
#
_entry.id   baf17f8840b20963bfa9dea84a93d1b1
#
_cell.length_a   1.000
_cell.length_b   1.000
_cell.length_c   1.000
_cell.angle_alpha   90.00
_cell.angle_beta   90.00
_cell.angle_gamma   90.00
#
_symmetry.space_group_name_H-M   'P 1'
#
loop_
_entity.id
_entity.type
_entity.pdbx_description
1 polymer ?
#
loop_
_entity_poly.entity_id
_entity_poly.type
_entity_poly.pdbx_seq_one_letter_code
_entity_poly.pdbx_strand_id
1 'polypeptide(L)'
;MGRITYVFEVQTSGSIDSLLLNLMKAKNNPSVQGIVAVSDAKQLEKIKKEASSLKGIRDELKFWDYNDVLKVFDALSNAYESINSLGLVPSGLF
;
A
#
# COMPACT_ATOMS: atom_id res chain seq x y z
N MET A 1 -5.66 -8.90 -21.78
CA MET A 1 -4.55 -8.42 -20.96
C MET A 1 -5.07 -7.81 -19.67
N GLY A 2 -4.59 -8.27 -18.55
CA GLY A 2 -5.00 -7.75 -17.25
C GLY A 2 -4.41 -6.39 -16.94
N ARG A 3 -5.08 -5.63 -16.10
CA ARG A 3 -4.53 -4.39 -15.54
C ARG A 3 -3.52 -4.71 -14.46
N ILE A 4 -2.51 -3.86 -14.30
CA ILE A 4 -1.63 -3.94 -13.15
C ILE A 4 -2.42 -3.44 -11.93
N THR A 5 -2.62 -4.31 -10.95
CA THR A 5 -3.36 -3.99 -9.75
C THR A 5 -2.49 -4.29 -8.53
N TYR A 6 -2.34 -3.30 -7.68
CA TYR A 6 -1.70 -3.48 -6.38
C TYR A 6 -2.76 -3.36 -5.31
N VAL A 7 -2.70 -4.24 -4.31
CA VAL A 7 -3.61 -4.21 -3.17
C VAL A 7 -2.85 -3.77 -1.94
N PHE A 8 -3.35 -2.73 -1.30
CA PHE A 8 -2.78 -2.17 -0.09
C PHE A 8 -3.71 -2.47 1.07
N GLU A 9 -3.18 -3.07 2.14
CA GLU A 9 -3.88 -3.21 3.39
C GLU A 9 -3.26 -2.27 4.41
N VAL A 10 -4.05 -1.31 4.86
CA VAL A 10 -3.61 -0.32 5.85
C VAL A 10 -4.13 -0.76 7.21
N GLN A 11 -3.22 -0.89 8.16
CA GLN A 11 -3.61 -1.30 9.51
C GLN A 11 -2.96 -0.39 10.54
N THR A 12 -3.80 0.32 11.29
CA THR A 12 -3.37 1.14 12.41
C THR A 12 -3.62 0.43 13.74
N SER A 13 -4.55 -0.52 13.75
CA SER A 13 -4.87 -1.36 14.91
C SER A 13 -5.56 -2.62 14.39
N GLY A 14 -5.72 -3.60 15.26
CA GLY A 14 -6.42 -4.84 14.92
C GLY A 14 -5.51 -6.02 14.71
N SER A 15 -6.04 -7.06 14.07
CA SER A 15 -5.37 -8.34 13.94
C SER A 15 -4.45 -8.40 12.73
N ILE A 16 -3.19 -8.77 12.98
CA ILE A 16 -2.22 -9.03 11.92
C ILE A 16 -2.67 -10.22 11.09
N ASP A 17 -3.28 -11.23 11.71
CA ASP A 17 -3.77 -12.40 11.00
C ASP A 17 -4.84 -12.03 9.97
N SER A 18 -5.74 -11.12 10.32
CA SER A 18 -6.76 -10.63 9.39
C SER A 18 -6.14 -9.88 8.21
N LEU A 19 -5.14 -9.04 8.47
CA LEU A 19 -4.42 -8.33 7.42
C LEU A 19 -3.76 -9.31 6.46
N LEU A 20 -3.03 -10.28 6.98
CA LEU A 20 -2.34 -11.27 6.17
C LEU A 20 -3.32 -12.14 5.37
N LEU A 21 -4.44 -12.52 5.99
CA LEU A 21 -5.47 -13.30 5.31
C LEU A 21 -6.05 -12.53 4.12
N ASN A 22 -6.33 -11.24 4.30
CA ASN A 22 -6.84 -10.39 3.23
C ASN A 22 -5.84 -10.27 2.08
N LEU A 23 -4.56 -10.12 2.40
CA LEU A 23 -3.52 -10.03 1.39
C LEU A 23 -3.33 -11.36 0.65
N MET A 24 -3.43 -12.50 1.36
CA MET A 24 -3.38 -13.81 0.72
C MET A 24 -4.54 -14.01 -0.25
N LYS A 25 -5.74 -13.58 0.14
CA LYS A 25 -6.91 -13.65 -0.75
C LYS A 25 -6.72 -12.77 -1.98
N ALA A 26 -6.18 -11.57 -1.79
CA ALA A 26 -5.91 -10.67 -2.90
C ALA A 26 -4.90 -11.27 -3.87
N LYS A 27 -3.84 -11.88 -3.35
CA LYS A 27 -2.81 -12.50 -4.17
C LYS A 27 -3.35 -13.60 -5.07
N ASN A 28 -4.37 -14.32 -4.62
CA ASN A 28 -4.97 -15.40 -5.40
C ASN A 28 -5.76 -14.91 -6.61
N ASN A 29 -6.01 -13.61 -6.70
CA ASN A 29 -6.67 -13.02 -7.86
C ASN A 29 -5.63 -12.80 -8.98
N PRO A 30 -5.82 -13.40 -10.18
CA PRO A 30 -4.84 -13.28 -11.27
C PRO A 30 -4.57 -11.86 -11.73
N SER A 31 -5.49 -10.93 -11.50
CA SER A 31 -5.28 -9.53 -11.87
C SER A 31 -4.43 -8.74 -10.87
N VAL A 32 -4.16 -9.30 -9.70
CA VAL A 32 -3.34 -8.64 -8.68
C VAL A 32 -1.88 -8.95 -8.91
N GLN A 33 -1.08 -7.93 -9.10
CA GLN A 33 0.35 -8.06 -9.37
C GLN A 33 1.22 -7.77 -8.16
N GLY A 34 0.69 -7.11 -7.16
CA GLY A 34 1.45 -6.83 -5.94
C GLY A 34 0.56 -6.63 -4.75
N ILE A 35 1.09 -6.97 -3.59
CA ILE A 35 0.42 -6.78 -2.30
C ILE A 35 1.34 -5.99 -1.38
N VAL A 36 0.77 -5.03 -0.66
CA VAL A 36 1.52 -4.12 0.18
C VAL A 36 0.83 -3.98 1.54
N ALA A 37 1.57 -4.21 2.60
CA ALA A 37 1.11 -3.94 3.95
C ALA A 37 1.57 -2.54 4.37
N VAL A 38 0.65 -1.71 4.81
CA VAL A 38 0.92 -0.35 5.26
C VAL A 38 0.58 -0.24 6.73
N SER A 39 1.54 0.14 7.55
CA SER A 39 1.33 0.32 8.97
C SER A 39 2.45 1.18 9.56
N ASP A 40 2.40 1.42 10.88
CA ASP A 40 3.53 2.06 11.55
C ASP A 40 4.72 1.10 11.67
N ALA A 41 5.90 1.64 11.95
CA ALA A 41 7.14 0.87 12.00
C ALA A 41 7.05 -0.31 12.97
N LYS A 42 6.45 -0.12 14.12
CA LYS A 42 6.33 -1.16 15.15
C LYS A 42 5.44 -2.31 14.68
N GLN A 43 4.30 -1.99 14.08
CA GLN A 43 3.40 -3.00 13.53
C GLN A 43 4.02 -3.72 12.34
N LEU A 44 4.76 -3.00 11.48
CA LEU A 44 5.42 -3.61 10.34
C LEU A 44 6.43 -4.68 10.76
N GLU A 45 7.15 -4.46 11.86
CA GLU A 45 8.07 -5.49 12.37
C GLU A 45 7.32 -6.77 12.74
N LYS A 46 6.16 -6.64 13.38
CA LYS A 46 5.32 -7.79 13.72
C LYS A 46 4.77 -8.47 12.47
N ILE A 47 4.31 -7.68 11.50
CA ILE A 47 3.77 -8.21 10.25
C ILE A 47 4.85 -8.97 9.48
N LYS A 48 6.06 -8.42 9.40
CA LYS A 48 7.19 -9.09 8.75
C LYS A 48 7.50 -10.42 9.40
N LYS A 49 7.51 -10.47 10.73
CA LYS A 49 7.79 -11.68 11.48
C LYS A 49 6.75 -12.76 11.19
N GLU A 50 5.47 -12.40 11.23
CA GLU A 50 4.39 -13.35 10.93
C GLU A 50 4.42 -13.80 9.46
N ALA A 51 4.63 -12.86 8.54
CA ALA A 51 4.66 -13.16 7.12
C ALA A 51 5.83 -14.06 6.72
N SER A 52 6.93 -13.99 7.46
CA SER A 52 8.13 -14.78 7.14
C SER A 52 7.89 -16.29 7.18
N SER A 53 6.89 -16.72 7.95
CA SER A 53 6.52 -18.13 8.04
C SER A 53 5.49 -18.57 7.00
N LEU A 54 4.98 -17.63 6.20
CA LEU A 54 3.93 -17.88 5.21
C LEU A 54 4.53 -17.92 3.80
N LYS A 55 4.81 -19.12 3.31
CA LYS A 55 5.46 -19.32 2.00
C LYS A 55 4.72 -18.62 0.86
N GLY A 56 3.41 -18.53 0.95
CA GLY A 56 2.60 -17.97 -0.12
C GLY A 56 2.79 -16.48 -0.35
N ILE A 57 3.21 -15.73 0.66
CA ILE A 57 3.27 -14.27 0.55
C ILE A 57 4.60 -13.65 0.97
N ARG A 58 5.44 -14.37 1.71
CA ARG A 58 6.66 -13.78 2.31
C ARG A 58 7.58 -13.13 1.29
N ASP A 59 7.68 -13.68 0.08
CA ASP A 59 8.59 -13.19 -0.95
C ASP A 59 7.95 -12.13 -1.84
N GLU A 60 6.64 -12.00 -1.79
CA GLU A 60 5.89 -11.07 -2.64
C GLU A 60 5.33 -9.89 -1.88
N LEU A 61 5.16 -10.02 -0.56
CA LEU A 61 4.60 -8.97 0.27
C LEU A 61 5.61 -7.85 0.45
N LYS A 62 5.20 -6.64 0.11
CA LYS A 62 5.97 -5.43 0.32
C LYS A 62 5.44 -4.69 1.54
N PHE A 63 6.29 -3.90 2.14
CA PHE A 63 5.96 -3.19 3.37
C PHE A 63 6.20 -1.70 3.16
N TRP A 64 5.26 -0.88 3.60
CA TRP A 64 5.36 0.56 3.48
C TRP A 64 5.00 1.21 4.80
N ASP A 65 5.94 1.98 5.36
CA ASP A 65 5.70 2.70 6.59
C ASP A 65 4.64 3.78 6.36
N TYR A 66 3.68 3.84 7.28
CA TYR A 66 2.58 4.80 7.21
C TYR A 66 3.08 6.24 7.06
N ASN A 67 4.15 6.60 7.77
CA ASN A 67 4.72 7.95 7.68
C ASN A 67 5.29 8.24 6.29
N ASP A 68 5.85 7.24 5.62
CA ASP A 68 6.35 7.40 4.26
C ASP A 68 5.22 7.61 3.27
N VAL A 69 4.09 6.94 3.48
CA VAL A 69 2.88 7.15 2.66
C VAL A 69 2.41 8.60 2.81
N LEU A 70 2.38 9.14 4.03
CA LEU A 70 1.99 10.52 4.28
C LEU A 70 2.94 11.51 3.60
N LYS A 71 4.25 11.24 3.62
CA LYS A 71 5.24 12.07 2.94
C LYS A 71 5.01 12.10 1.43
N VAL A 72 4.73 10.95 0.85
CA VAL A 72 4.43 10.86 -0.59
C VAL A 72 3.16 11.64 -0.91
N PHE A 73 2.14 11.51 -0.08
CA PHE A 73 0.89 12.25 -0.25
C PHE A 73 1.14 13.75 -0.21
N ASP A 74 1.91 14.24 0.76
CA ASP A 74 2.22 15.67 0.89
C ASP A 74 3.01 16.17 -0.33
N ALA A 75 3.98 15.39 -0.79
CA ALA A 75 4.77 15.75 -1.96
C ALA A 75 3.90 15.85 -3.21
N LEU A 76 2.97 14.91 -3.40
CA LEU A 76 2.03 14.93 -4.53
C LEU A 76 1.08 16.13 -4.43
N SER A 77 0.58 16.44 -3.24
CA SER A 77 -0.29 17.59 -3.01
C SER A 77 0.42 18.89 -3.35
N ASN A 78 1.67 19.04 -2.92
CA ASN A 78 2.46 20.23 -3.20
C ASN A 78 2.76 20.37 -4.70
N ALA A 79 3.08 19.27 -5.36
CA ALA A 79 3.31 19.26 -6.81
C ALA A 79 2.04 19.66 -7.56
N TYR A 80 0.90 19.10 -7.15
CA TYR A 80 -0.40 19.42 -7.73
C TYR A 80 -0.72 20.91 -7.60
N GLU A 81 -0.55 21.47 -6.41
CA GLU A 81 -0.79 22.90 -6.17
C GLU A 81 0.09 23.79 -7.05
N SER A 82 1.36 23.44 -7.17
CA SER A 82 2.30 24.18 -8.01
C SER A 82 1.89 24.15 -9.48
N ILE A 83 1.51 22.98 -9.98
CA ILE A 83 1.04 22.82 -11.37
C ILE A 83 -0.27 23.58 -11.58
N ASN A 84 -1.19 23.49 -10.62
CA ASN A 84 -2.49 24.14 -10.71
C ASN A 84 -2.35 25.66 -10.73
N SER A 85 -1.39 26.22 -9.98
CA SER A 85 -1.13 27.67 -9.98
C SER A 85 -0.67 28.18 -11.35
N LEU A 86 -0.12 27.28 -12.18
CA LEU A 86 0.28 27.59 -13.54
C LEU A 86 -0.86 27.36 -14.55
N GLY A 87 -2.02 26.90 -14.10
CA GLY A 87 -3.16 26.66 -14.97
C GLY A 87 -3.01 25.46 -15.91
N LEU A 88 -2.11 24.55 -15.58
CA LEU A 88 -1.80 23.38 -16.42
C LEU A 88 -2.66 22.17 -16.12
N VAL A 89 -3.34 22.14 -14.97
CA VAL A 89 -4.20 21.03 -14.59
C VAL A 89 -5.64 21.37 -14.92
N PRO A 90 -6.36 20.51 -15.67
CA PRO A 90 -7.76 20.75 -15.96
C PRO A 90 -8.60 20.83 -14.68
N SER A 91 -9.59 21.70 -14.69
CA SER A 91 -10.53 21.83 -13.59
C SER A 91 -11.27 20.53 -13.36
N GLY A 92 -11.38 20.09 -12.11
CA GLY A 92 -12.10 18.88 -11.75
C GLY A 92 -11.28 17.60 -11.82
N LEU A 93 -10.01 17.66 -12.14
CA LEU A 93 -9.14 16.50 -12.17
C LEU A 93 -8.91 15.90 -10.78
N PHE A 94 -8.91 16.75 -9.77
CA PHE A 94 -8.74 16.33 -8.37
C PHE A 94 -9.88 16.84 -7.50
#